data_3cd08556da719d403a1bf558573874b3
#
_entry.id   3cd08556da719d403a1bf558573874b3
#
_cell.length_a   1.000
_cell.length_b   1.000
_cell.length_c   1.000
_cell.angle_alpha   90.00
_cell.angle_beta   90.00
_cell.angle_gamma   90.00
#
_symmetry.space_group_name_H-M   'P 1'
#
loop_
_entity.id
_entity.type
_entity.pdbx_description
1 polymer ?
#
loop_
_entity_poly.entity_id
_entity_poly.type
_entity_poly.pdbx_seq_one_letter_code
_entity_poly.pdbx_strand_id
1 'polypeptide(L)'
;MTEITQKHYLNIKERFGEVMTAVENLGKTVKDAGPVKAKEAELIQLGAALAIRSEGGVHSHVRRALDAGATKEELYHTLILLTSTIGFPAVMAGISWIDDILK
;
A
#
# COMPACT_ATOMS: atom_id res chain seq x y z
N MET A 1 -0.93 3.91 7.22
CA MET A 1 -0.19 5.18 7.16
C MET A 1 -0.05 5.73 8.58
N THR A 2 1.13 6.16 8.97
CA THR A 2 1.32 6.79 10.26
C THR A 2 0.65 8.16 10.29
N GLU A 3 0.43 8.70 11.49
CA GLU A 3 -0.15 10.04 11.66
C GLU A 3 0.67 11.11 10.92
N ILE A 4 2.01 11.05 11.03
CA ILE A 4 2.90 12.01 10.36
C ILE A 4 2.76 11.91 8.84
N THR A 5 2.78 10.71 8.28
CA THR A 5 2.64 10.49 6.84
C THR A 5 1.29 10.99 6.34
N GLN A 6 0.23 10.73 7.09
CA GLN A 6 -1.11 11.19 6.74
C GLN A 6 -1.21 12.70 6.74
N LYS A 7 -0.58 13.36 7.72
CA LYS A 7 -0.55 14.82 7.81
C LYS A 7 0.18 15.42 6.61
N HIS A 8 1.31 14.85 6.20
CA HIS A 8 2.03 15.30 5.01
C HIS A 8 1.19 15.15 3.75
N TYR A 9 0.50 14.01 3.61
CA TYR A 9 -0.37 13.78 2.47
C TYR A 9 -1.48 14.83 2.38
N LEU A 10 -2.15 15.12 3.49
CA LEU A 10 -3.23 16.12 3.52
C LEU A 10 -2.72 17.53 3.22
N ASN A 11 -1.53 17.86 3.70
CA ASN A 11 -0.90 19.16 3.42
C ASN A 11 -0.63 19.33 1.93
N ILE A 12 -0.05 18.32 1.30
CA ILE A 12 0.25 18.37 -0.14
C ILE A 12 -1.05 18.38 -0.96
N LYS A 13 -2.05 17.63 -0.55
CA LYS A 13 -3.36 17.62 -1.21
C LYS A 13 -4.00 19.01 -1.19
N GLU A 14 -3.88 19.74 -0.07
CA GLU A 14 -4.39 21.08 0.05
C GLU A 14 -3.64 22.05 -0.86
N ARG A 15 -2.31 21.97 -0.89
CA ARG A 15 -1.46 22.90 -1.63
C ARG A 15 -1.40 22.63 -3.12
N PHE A 16 -1.52 21.37 -3.52
CA PHE A 16 -1.40 20.93 -4.92
C PHE A 16 -2.58 20.05 -5.30
N GLY A 17 -3.79 20.56 -5.07
CA GLY A 17 -5.02 19.80 -5.20
C GLY A 17 -5.22 19.17 -6.58
N GLU A 18 -4.91 19.89 -7.65
CA GLU A 18 -5.09 19.37 -9.01
C GLU A 18 -4.13 18.22 -9.30
N VAL A 19 -2.88 18.34 -8.85
CA VAL A 19 -1.90 17.25 -9.01
C VAL A 19 -2.35 16.02 -8.24
N MET A 20 -2.78 16.20 -7.01
CA MET A 20 -3.20 15.07 -6.16
C MET A 20 -4.47 14.43 -6.69
N THR A 21 -5.40 15.23 -7.22
CA THR A 21 -6.61 14.70 -7.86
C THR A 21 -6.22 13.83 -9.07
N ALA A 22 -5.27 14.30 -9.89
CA ALA A 22 -4.80 13.53 -11.04
C ALA A 22 -4.14 12.20 -10.61
N VAL A 23 -3.35 12.22 -9.53
CA VAL A 23 -2.72 11.01 -8.99
C VAL A 23 -3.77 10.03 -8.48
N GLU A 24 -4.76 10.52 -7.74
CA GLU A 24 -5.86 9.69 -7.23
C GLU A 24 -6.67 9.08 -8.37
N ASN A 25 -6.94 9.87 -9.41
CA ASN A 25 -7.66 9.38 -10.60
C ASN A 25 -6.84 8.35 -11.35
N LEU A 26 -5.54 8.53 -11.46
CA LEU A 26 -4.66 7.53 -12.08
C LEU A 26 -4.76 6.20 -11.32
N GLY A 27 -4.67 6.25 -9.99
CA GLY A 27 -4.79 5.04 -9.17
C GLY A 27 -6.09 4.29 -9.41
N LYS A 28 -7.20 5.03 -9.51
CA LYS A 28 -8.51 4.44 -9.80
C LYS A 28 -8.57 3.88 -11.22
N THR A 29 -8.10 4.64 -12.19
CA THR A 29 -8.14 4.26 -13.59
C THR A 29 -7.38 2.96 -13.85
N VAL A 30 -6.18 2.81 -13.27
CA VAL A 30 -5.39 1.59 -13.48
C VAL A 30 -6.05 0.37 -12.83
N LYS A 31 -6.74 0.55 -11.69
CA LYS A 31 -7.47 -0.55 -11.06
C LYS A 31 -8.68 -0.99 -11.87
N ASP A 32 -9.37 -0.05 -12.51
CA ASP A 32 -10.57 -0.34 -13.29
C ASP A 32 -10.23 -0.87 -14.69
N ALA A 33 -8.97 -0.87 -15.09
CA ALA A 33 -8.54 -1.16 -16.47
C ALA A 33 -8.59 -2.64 -16.84
N GLY A 34 -8.73 -3.54 -15.89
CA GLY A 34 -8.67 -4.96 -16.21
C GLY A 34 -9.36 -5.85 -15.18
N PRO A 35 -9.22 -7.19 -15.34
CA PRO A 35 -9.99 -8.15 -14.55
C PRO A 35 -9.44 -8.44 -13.16
N VAL A 36 -8.28 -7.90 -12.79
CA VAL A 36 -7.73 -8.12 -11.44
C VAL A 36 -8.62 -7.39 -10.45
N LYS A 37 -9.16 -8.12 -9.48
CA LYS A 37 -10.12 -7.59 -8.53
C LYS A 37 -9.45 -6.67 -7.51
N ALA A 38 -10.25 -5.84 -6.84
CA ALA A 38 -9.77 -4.79 -5.95
C ALA A 38 -8.84 -5.33 -4.86
N LYS A 39 -9.21 -6.41 -4.17
CA LYS A 39 -8.38 -6.97 -3.11
C LYS A 39 -7.01 -7.42 -3.66
N GLU A 40 -7.01 -8.17 -4.74
CA GLU A 40 -5.78 -8.68 -5.36
C GLU A 40 -4.92 -7.52 -5.89
N ALA A 41 -5.53 -6.50 -6.47
CA ALA A 41 -4.82 -5.33 -6.94
C ALA A 41 -4.08 -4.63 -5.79
N GLU A 42 -4.74 -4.46 -4.65
CA GLU A 42 -4.10 -3.84 -3.49
C GLU A 42 -2.97 -4.70 -2.93
N LEU A 43 -3.12 -6.03 -2.92
CA LEU A 43 -2.06 -6.93 -2.44
C LEU A 43 -0.85 -6.90 -3.38
N ILE A 44 -1.08 -6.86 -4.69
CA ILE A 44 -0.01 -6.71 -5.69
C ILE A 44 0.74 -5.41 -5.46
N GLN A 45 0.00 -4.31 -5.29
CA GLN A 45 0.60 -3.00 -5.10
C GLN A 45 1.30 -2.87 -3.75
N LEU A 46 0.79 -3.55 -2.72
CA LEU A 46 1.46 -3.66 -1.43
C LEU A 46 2.86 -4.29 -1.61
N GLY A 47 2.93 -5.40 -2.33
CA GLY A 47 4.21 -6.05 -2.61
C GLY A 47 5.17 -5.15 -3.36
N ALA A 48 4.68 -4.43 -4.37
CA ALA A 48 5.50 -3.49 -5.14
C ALA A 48 5.99 -2.33 -4.28
N ALA A 49 5.13 -1.81 -3.40
CA ALA A 49 5.49 -0.72 -2.49
C ALA A 49 6.62 -1.16 -1.55
N LEU A 50 6.56 -2.38 -1.03
CA LEU A 50 7.65 -2.90 -0.20
C LEU A 50 8.93 -3.04 -1.03
N ALA A 51 8.83 -3.54 -2.25
CA ALA A 51 10.01 -3.77 -3.10
C ALA A 51 10.80 -2.48 -3.33
N ILE A 52 10.10 -1.35 -3.46
CA ILE A 52 10.76 -0.04 -3.61
C ILE A 52 10.97 0.67 -2.26
N ARG A 53 10.75 -0.02 -1.16
CA ARG A 53 10.96 0.50 0.20
C ARG A 53 10.12 1.74 0.52
N SER A 54 8.89 1.78 0.03
CA SER A 54 7.98 2.89 0.29
C SER A 54 7.13 2.60 1.52
N GLU A 55 7.54 3.11 2.68
CA GLU A 55 6.77 2.94 3.92
C GLU A 55 5.36 3.50 3.76
N GLY A 56 5.23 4.71 3.24
CA GLY A 56 3.93 5.33 3.01
C GLY A 56 3.05 4.53 2.05
N GLY A 57 3.67 3.96 0.99
CA GLY A 57 2.97 3.10 0.05
C GLY A 57 2.48 1.82 0.72
N VAL A 58 3.31 1.20 1.56
CA VAL A 58 2.90 0.01 2.32
C VAL A 58 1.71 0.34 3.21
N HIS A 59 1.78 1.41 4.00
CA HIS A 59 0.67 1.82 4.86
C HIS A 59 -0.62 2.06 4.07
N SER A 60 -0.52 2.78 2.96
CA SER A 60 -1.67 3.10 2.11
C SER A 60 -2.32 1.85 1.53
N HIS A 61 -1.51 0.93 0.98
CA HIS A 61 -2.06 -0.28 0.35
C HIS A 61 -2.58 -1.27 1.40
N VAL A 62 -2.02 -1.30 2.61
CA VAL A 62 -2.59 -2.09 3.71
C VAL A 62 -4.01 -1.62 4.02
N ARG A 63 -4.22 -0.30 4.17
CA ARG A 63 -5.55 0.25 4.45
C ARG A 63 -6.54 -0.09 3.34
N ARG A 64 -6.13 0.09 2.09
CA ARG A 64 -6.99 -0.18 0.94
C ARG A 64 -7.28 -1.66 0.79
N ALA A 65 -6.30 -2.53 1.06
CA ALA A 65 -6.50 -3.97 1.01
C ALA A 65 -7.52 -4.41 2.05
N LEU A 66 -7.42 -3.90 3.28
CA LEU A 66 -8.40 -4.17 4.33
C LEU A 66 -9.80 -3.71 3.91
N ASP A 67 -9.92 -2.52 3.33
CA ASP A 67 -11.19 -2.00 2.84
C ASP A 67 -11.76 -2.88 1.72
N ALA A 68 -10.89 -3.53 0.94
CA ALA A 68 -11.30 -4.43 -0.14
C ALA A 68 -11.53 -5.87 0.33
N GLY A 69 -11.45 -6.12 1.63
CA GLY A 69 -11.77 -7.42 2.22
C GLY A 69 -10.58 -8.34 2.48
N ALA A 70 -9.35 -7.84 2.39
CA ALA A 70 -8.18 -8.64 2.72
C ALA A 70 -8.14 -8.92 4.23
N THR A 71 -7.65 -10.12 4.57
CA THR A 71 -7.44 -10.51 5.95
C THR A 71 -6.01 -10.15 6.39
N LYS A 72 -5.78 -10.09 7.70
CA LYS A 72 -4.44 -9.95 8.27
C LYS A 72 -3.47 -10.98 7.69
N GLU A 73 -3.91 -12.23 7.63
CA GLU A 73 -3.07 -13.31 7.13
C GLU A 73 -2.71 -13.11 5.66
N GLU A 74 -3.63 -12.60 4.86
CA GLU A 74 -3.34 -12.30 3.46
C GLU A 74 -2.30 -11.18 3.32
N LEU A 75 -2.36 -10.17 4.19
CA LEU A 75 -1.36 -9.10 4.19
C LEU A 75 0.03 -9.65 4.53
N TYR A 76 0.14 -10.42 5.60
CA TYR A 76 1.41 -11.02 6.00
C TYR A 76 1.93 -11.96 4.92
N HIS A 77 1.07 -12.82 4.39
CA HIS A 77 1.47 -13.79 3.37
C HIS A 77 1.96 -13.09 2.10
N THR A 78 1.33 -11.99 1.70
CA THR A 78 1.77 -11.20 0.55
C THR A 78 3.24 -10.80 0.70
N LEU A 79 3.65 -10.34 1.89
CA LEU A 79 5.04 -9.96 2.12
C LEU A 79 5.95 -11.18 2.27
N ILE A 80 5.49 -12.23 2.91
CA ILE A 80 6.26 -13.47 3.07
C ILE A 80 6.62 -14.07 1.69
N LEU A 81 5.71 -13.97 0.72
CA LEU A 81 5.97 -14.43 -0.65
C LEU A 81 7.19 -13.75 -1.26
N LEU A 82 7.51 -12.54 -0.83
CA LEU A 82 8.63 -11.77 -1.38
C LEU A 82 9.98 -12.17 -0.81
N THR A 83 10.02 -13.05 0.19
CA THR A 83 11.26 -13.45 0.85
C THR A 83 12.29 -13.98 -0.15
N SER A 84 11.86 -14.78 -1.11
CA SER A 84 12.74 -15.34 -2.14
C SER A 84 13.05 -14.36 -3.28
N THR A 85 12.35 -13.21 -3.31
CA THR A 85 12.50 -12.22 -4.38
C THR A 85 13.39 -11.05 -3.95
N ILE A 86 13.15 -10.51 -2.76
CA ILE A 86 13.83 -9.29 -2.28
C ILE A 86 14.58 -9.48 -0.97
N GLY A 87 14.47 -10.64 -0.36
CA GLY A 87 15.21 -10.98 0.86
C GLY A 87 14.46 -10.73 2.15
N PHE A 88 14.80 -11.49 3.17
CA PHE A 88 14.12 -11.49 4.45
C PHE A 88 14.23 -10.16 5.22
N PRO A 89 15.39 -9.46 5.23
CA PRO A 89 15.46 -8.18 5.95
C PRO A 89 14.44 -7.16 5.46
N ALA A 90 14.21 -7.10 4.16
CA ALA A 90 13.20 -6.22 3.57
C ALA A 90 11.80 -6.61 4.00
N VAL A 91 11.52 -7.91 4.00
CA VAL A 91 10.22 -8.44 4.40
C VAL A 91 9.94 -8.11 5.86
N MET A 92 10.93 -8.23 6.74
CA MET A 92 10.75 -7.88 8.16
C MET A 92 10.45 -6.40 8.36
N ALA A 93 11.10 -5.52 7.60
CA ALA A 93 10.77 -4.10 7.65
C ALA A 93 9.31 -3.88 7.23
N GLY A 94 8.89 -4.52 6.15
CA GLY A 94 7.51 -4.43 5.66
C GLY A 94 6.49 -4.94 6.67
N ILE A 95 6.79 -6.04 7.35
CA ILE A 95 5.91 -6.57 8.40
C ILE A 95 5.75 -5.56 9.53
N SER A 96 6.83 -4.88 9.94
CA SER A 96 6.73 -3.85 10.96
C SER A 96 5.82 -2.70 10.50
N TRP A 97 5.86 -2.35 9.22
CA TRP A 97 5.00 -1.30 8.66
C TRP A 97 3.53 -1.75 8.58
N ILE A 98 3.28 -3.03 8.27
CA ILE A 98 1.92 -3.58 8.34
C ILE A 98 1.39 -3.47 9.78
N ASP A 99 2.22 -3.85 10.73
CA ASP A 99 1.84 -3.82 12.15
C ASP A 99 1.48 -2.40 12.62
N ASP A 100 2.11 -1.38 12.07
CA ASP A 100 1.76 0.01 12.38
C ASP A 100 0.27 0.29 12.12
N ILE A 101 -0.29 -0.32 11.09
CA ILE A 101 -1.69 -0.11 10.70
C ILE A 101 -2.62 -1.05 11.49
N LEU A 102 -2.17 -2.27 11.78
CA LEU A 102 -3.01 -3.28 12.42
C LEU A 102 -3.12 -3.12 13.95
N LYS A 103 -2.28 -2.32 14.53
CA LYS A 103 -2.28 -2.11 16.00
C LYS A 103 -3.11 -0.92 16.44
#